data_fdf3978531f7e61a7b4f37e7540c9718
#
_entry.id   fdf3978531f7e61a7b4f37e7540c9718
#
_cell.length_a   1.000
_cell.length_b   1.000
_cell.length_c   1.000
_cell.angle_alpha   90.00
_cell.angle_beta   90.00
_cell.angle_gamma   90.00
#
_symmetry.space_group_name_H-M   'P 1'
#
loop_
_entity.id
_entity.type
_entity.pdbx_description
1 polymer ?
#
loop_
_entity_poly.entity_id
_entity_poly.type
_entity_poly.pdbx_seq_one_letter_code
_entity_poly.pdbx_strand_id
1 'polypeptide(L)'
;MIDHEILDQIIPVPELEDLKEETIAELKDAGFAITNFHSGGIFHTLLMIALRIQIELLELARTILNQSFVSNASGTWLDLKMADYSKLRKQARKTRGCVTVSRTGTDAEAVKIAKGHIFKSIKDINGEELRFFALEDTVLQKGAQSVDVLVEAETEGSRYNLPEAQITRTLTYLGEVEITNGEGWIMQEGSDTEDDESARTRTLRAWSELALVPLRDTYVNVCEAISGVLYVTVNDQHPRGQGTVDVIVTSEAGAASEDLLAQCRAVCEAIREPDTDVLVKSAEIVYTDINVTVTISNSLSREGLSERVKAAVTDLLSLRGRRVFNELIHADLIHKIKSDVSIARNVTVSAPAEDLFLDEDKVILPGTITVSIEEV
;
A
#
# COMPACT_ATOMS: atom_id res chain seq x y z
N MET A 1 16.56 -12.65 -0.75
CA MET A 1 17.15 -11.90 -1.88
C MET A 1 18.40 -12.68 -2.30
N ILE A 2 18.50 -13.06 -3.56
CA ILE A 2 19.74 -13.69 -4.06
C ILE A 2 20.80 -12.60 -4.07
N ASP A 3 21.94 -12.89 -3.45
CA ASP A 3 23.04 -11.95 -3.33
C ASP A 3 23.64 -11.63 -4.72
N HIS A 4 23.97 -10.38 -4.97
CA HIS A 4 24.64 -9.98 -6.21
C HIS A 4 25.95 -10.75 -6.43
N GLU A 5 26.65 -11.10 -5.34
CA GLU A 5 27.87 -11.91 -5.41
C GLU A 5 27.65 -13.30 -6.03
N ILE A 6 26.48 -13.92 -5.79
CA ILE A 6 26.14 -15.21 -6.39
C ILE A 6 25.90 -15.07 -7.90
N LEU A 7 25.24 -13.98 -8.33
CA LEU A 7 25.02 -13.70 -9.74
C LEU A 7 26.36 -13.44 -10.47
N ASP A 8 27.29 -12.75 -9.83
CA ASP A 8 28.63 -12.49 -10.36
C ASP A 8 29.46 -13.79 -10.51
N GLN A 9 29.27 -14.74 -9.62
CA GLN A 9 29.93 -16.05 -9.72
C GLN A 9 29.34 -16.92 -10.84
N ILE A 10 28.03 -16.85 -11.10
CA ILE A 10 27.38 -17.69 -12.12
C ILE A 10 27.53 -17.10 -13.52
N ILE A 11 27.33 -15.80 -13.66
CA ILE A 11 27.46 -15.08 -14.95
C ILE A 11 28.33 -13.83 -14.69
N PRO A 12 29.65 -13.97 -14.71
CA PRO A 12 30.51 -12.82 -14.60
C PRO A 12 30.40 -11.94 -15.84
N VAL A 13 30.25 -10.64 -15.62
CA VAL A 13 30.27 -9.64 -16.71
C VAL A 13 31.61 -8.91 -16.64
N PRO A 14 32.54 -9.20 -17.54
CA PRO A 14 33.87 -8.58 -17.54
C PRO A 14 33.78 -7.12 -17.99
N GLU A 15 34.76 -6.32 -17.59
CA GLU A 15 34.96 -4.99 -18.13
C GLU A 15 35.38 -5.08 -19.63
N LEU A 16 34.93 -4.11 -20.43
CA LEU A 16 35.15 -4.12 -21.88
C LEU A 16 36.64 -4.18 -22.27
N GLU A 17 37.51 -3.50 -21.51
CA GLU A 17 38.93 -3.49 -21.78
C GLU A 17 39.59 -4.83 -21.42
N ASP A 18 39.18 -5.46 -20.32
CA ASP A 18 39.69 -6.79 -19.92
C ASP A 18 39.31 -7.85 -20.96
N LEU A 19 38.01 -7.85 -21.36
CA LEU A 19 37.53 -8.77 -22.38
C LEU A 19 38.22 -8.56 -23.74
N LYS A 20 38.52 -7.32 -24.10
CA LYS A 20 39.27 -6.97 -25.31
C LYS A 20 40.71 -7.52 -25.25
N GLU A 21 41.40 -7.33 -24.11
CA GLU A 21 42.76 -7.82 -23.94
C GLU A 21 42.84 -9.36 -24.03
N GLU A 22 41.91 -10.04 -23.37
CA GLU A 22 41.78 -11.50 -23.41
C GLU A 22 41.49 -11.99 -24.82
N THR A 23 40.51 -11.40 -25.50
CA THR A 23 40.16 -11.79 -26.88
C THR A 23 41.30 -11.54 -27.87
N ILE A 24 42.07 -10.44 -27.73
CA ILE A 24 43.23 -10.16 -28.55
C ILE A 24 44.34 -11.20 -28.28
N ALA A 25 44.52 -11.62 -27.03
CA ALA A 25 45.50 -12.65 -26.69
C ALA A 25 45.10 -14.00 -27.32
N GLU A 26 43.84 -14.41 -27.19
CA GLU A 26 43.32 -15.63 -27.82
C GLU A 26 43.48 -15.63 -29.37
N LEU A 27 43.15 -14.49 -30.01
CA LEU A 27 43.30 -14.36 -31.46
C LEU A 27 44.78 -14.48 -31.91
N LYS A 28 45.71 -13.95 -31.13
CA LYS A 28 47.17 -14.09 -31.40
C LYS A 28 47.62 -15.53 -31.23
N ASP A 29 47.21 -16.22 -30.18
CA ASP A 29 47.54 -17.62 -29.91
C ASP A 29 46.94 -18.55 -30.97
N ALA A 30 45.76 -18.23 -31.48
CA ALA A 30 45.13 -18.93 -32.61
C ALA A 30 45.81 -18.66 -33.98
N GLY A 31 46.85 -17.83 -34.02
CA GLY A 31 47.62 -17.53 -35.24
C GLY A 31 46.86 -16.61 -36.21
N PHE A 32 45.99 -15.74 -35.71
CA PHE A 32 45.22 -14.82 -36.55
C PHE A 32 46.15 -13.85 -37.29
N ALA A 33 46.00 -13.75 -38.61
CA ALA A 33 46.92 -13.03 -39.48
C ALA A 33 46.88 -11.48 -39.32
N ILE A 34 45.77 -10.94 -38.80
CA ILE A 34 45.62 -9.50 -38.58
C ILE A 34 46.18 -9.15 -37.20
N THR A 35 47.24 -8.36 -37.18
CA THR A 35 47.92 -7.96 -35.93
C THR A 35 47.68 -6.50 -35.54
N ASN A 36 46.99 -5.73 -36.38
CA ASN A 36 46.74 -4.32 -36.14
C ASN A 36 45.42 -4.11 -35.37
N PHE A 37 45.52 -4.09 -34.05
CA PHE A 37 44.43 -3.85 -33.12
C PHE A 37 44.38 -2.40 -32.61
N HIS A 38 45.00 -1.45 -33.31
CA HIS A 38 45.04 -0.05 -32.90
C HIS A 38 43.67 0.63 -33.10
N SER A 39 43.36 1.59 -32.23
CA SER A 39 42.14 2.41 -32.31
C SER A 39 42.08 3.12 -33.67
N GLY A 40 40.87 3.13 -34.26
CA GLY A 40 40.62 3.71 -35.58
C GLY A 40 40.75 2.75 -36.77
N GLY A 41 41.23 1.50 -36.57
CA GLY A 41 41.18 0.46 -37.58
C GLY A 41 39.82 -0.20 -37.71
N ILE A 42 39.46 -0.60 -38.95
CA ILE A 42 38.14 -1.25 -39.22
C ILE A 42 38.00 -2.52 -38.37
N PHE A 43 39.06 -3.33 -38.26
CA PHE A 43 39.05 -4.54 -37.46
C PHE A 43 38.83 -4.25 -35.96
N HIS A 44 39.54 -3.25 -35.42
CA HIS A 44 39.34 -2.81 -34.05
C HIS A 44 37.87 -2.39 -33.80
N THR A 45 37.28 -1.61 -34.73
CA THR A 45 35.89 -1.18 -34.60
C THR A 45 34.91 -2.36 -34.60
N LEU A 46 35.12 -3.35 -35.51
CA LEU A 46 34.28 -4.55 -35.55
C LEU A 46 34.44 -5.41 -34.30
N LEU A 47 35.65 -5.56 -33.78
CA LEU A 47 35.91 -6.25 -32.53
C LEU A 47 35.22 -5.60 -31.36
N MET A 48 35.32 -4.27 -31.23
CA MET A 48 34.68 -3.53 -30.15
C MET A 48 33.16 -3.62 -30.22
N ILE A 49 32.55 -3.66 -31.41
CA ILE A 49 31.11 -3.89 -31.57
C ILE A 49 30.72 -5.29 -31.09
N ALA A 50 31.51 -6.32 -31.51
CA ALA A 50 31.23 -7.70 -31.11
C ALA A 50 31.35 -7.89 -29.59
N LEU A 51 32.39 -7.32 -28.96
CA LEU A 51 32.60 -7.40 -27.51
C LEU A 51 31.50 -6.68 -26.73
N ARG A 52 31.03 -5.52 -27.20
CA ARG A 52 29.88 -4.83 -26.59
C ARG A 52 28.61 -5.67 -26.66
N ILE A 53 28.31 -6.28 -27.81
CA ILE A 53 27.17 -7.18 -27.96
C ILE A 53 27.33 -8.38 -27.01
N GLN A 54 28.52 -8.92 -26.84
CA GLN A 54 28.77 -10.02 -25.89
C GLN A 54 28.49 -9.59 -24.46
N ILE A 55 28.94 -8.42 -24.02
CA ILE A 55 28.65 -7.87 -22.69
C ILE A 55 27.17 -7.67 -22.50
N GLU A 56 26.46 -7.02 -23.45
CA GLU A 56 25.03 -6.82 -23.41
C GLU A 56 24.25 -8.14 -23.31
N LEU A 57 24.71 -9.20 -23.98
CA LEU A 57 24.11 -10.54 -23.87
C LEU A 57 24.34 -11.16 -22.48
N LEU A 58 25.54 -10.98 -21.90
CA LEU A 58 25.83 -11.44 -20.53
C LEU A 58 24.99 -10.69 -19.49
N GLU A 59 24.86 -9.38 -19.62
CA GLU A 59 24.00 -8.55 -18.78
C GLU A 59 22.51 -8.95 -18.90
N LEU A 60 22.05 -9.20 -20.12
CA LEU A 60 20.70 -9.71 -20.37
C LEU A 60 20.50 -11.09 -19.72
N ALA A 61 21.44 -12.01 -19.91
CA ALA A 61 21.38 -13.34 -19.30
C ALA A 61 21.35 -13.28 -17.78
N ARG A 62 22.17 -12.40 -17.18
CA ARG A 62 22.20 -12.13 -15.74
C ARG A 62 20.87 -11.56 -15.25
N THR A 63 20.28 -10.62 -16.01
CA THR A 63 18.97 -10.04 -15.71
C THR A 63 17.88 -11.12 -15.73
N ILE A 64 17.86 -11.96 -16.78
CA ILE A 64 16.90 -13.07 -16.89
C ILE A 64 17.06 -14.04 -15.70
N LEU A 65 18.30 -14.40 -15.36
CA LEU A 65 18.55 -15.27 -14.22
C LEU A 65 18.04 -14.67 -12.92
N ASN A 66 18.36 -13.41 -12.66
CA ASN A 66 17.87 -12.70 -11.46
C ASN A 66 16.34 -12.65 -11.39
N GLN A 67 15.68 -12.29 -12.49
CA GLN A 67 14.22 -12.21 -12.60
C GLN A 67 13.53 -13.58 -12.64
N SER A 68 14.29 -14.68 -12.72
CA SER A 68 13.74 -16.04 -12.73
C SER A 68 13.23 -16.49 -11.36
N PHE A 69 13.64 -15.84 -10.30
CA PHE A 69 13.26 -16.16 -8.92
C PHE A 69 12.21 -15.18 -8.40
N VAL A 70 11.12 -15.69 -7.81
CA VAL A 70 10.05 -14.87 -7.23
C VAL A 70 10.60 -13.84 -6.24
N SER A 71 11.62 -14.21 -5.45
CA SER A 71 12.26 -13.33 -4.47
C SER A 71 12.89 -12.07 -5.06
N ASN A 72 13.29 -12.10 -6.33
CA ASN A 72 14.02 -11.03 -7.02
C ASN A 72 13.23 -10.43 -8.18
N ALA A 73 12.21 -11.15 -8.67
CA ALA A 73 11.38 -10.69 -9.78
C ALA A 73 10.66 -9.39 -9.44
N SER A 74 10.52 -8.51 -10.41
CA SER A 74 9.86 -7.21 -10.29
C SER A 74 8.99 -6.89 -11.50
N GLY A 75 7.95 -6.05 -11.29
CA GLY A 75 7.04 -5.62 -12.34
C GLY A 75 6.47 -6.79 -13.13
N THR A 76 6.50 -6.71 -14.46
CA THR A 76 5.94 -7.75 -15.37
C THR A 76 6.58 -9.13 -15.18
N TRP A 77 7.86 -9.20 -14.81
CA TRP A 77 8.50 -10.48 -14.52
C TRP A 77 7.88 -11.16 -13.30
N LEU A 78 7.59 -10.38 -12.26
CA LEU A 78 6.88 -10.89 -11.09
C LEU A 78 5.47 -11.35 -11.45
N ASP A 79 4.75 -10.60 -12.29
CA ASP A 79 3.40 -10.97 -12.74
C ASP A 79 3.39 -12.31 -13.50
N LEU A 80 4.41 -12.55 -14.35
CA LEU A 80 4.59 -13.85 -15.01
C LEU A 80 4.84 -14.98 -14.00
N LYS A 81 5.67 -14.71 -12.97
CA LYS A 81 5.93 -15.70 -11.91
C LYS A 81 4.70 -15.96 -11.06
N MET A 82 3.90 -14.94 -10.77
CA MET A 82 2.62 -15.09 -10.06
C MET A 82 1.66 -16.00 -10.83
N ALA A 83 1.62 -15.87 -12.16
CA ALA A 83 0.79 -16.71 -13.02
C ALA A 83 1.16 -18.20 -12.94
N ASP A 84 2.45 -18.54 -12.76
CA ASP A 84 2.90 -19.93 -12.52
C ASP A 84 2.27 -20.53 -11.25
N TYR A 85 1.92 -19.69 -10.27
CA TYR A 85 1.23 -20.07 -9.03
C TYR A 85 -0.29 -19.83 -9.09
N SER A 86 -0.85 -19.60 -10.28
CA SER A 86 -2.27 -19.25 -10.46
C SER A 86 -2.70 -18.00 -9.67
N LYS A 87 -1.78 -17.07 -9.42
CA LYS A 87 -2.03 -15.80 -8.75
C LYS A 87 -2.01 -14.66 -9.77
N LEU A 88 -2.85 -13.68 -9.55
CA LEU A 88 -2.85 -12.43 -10.32
C LEU A 88 -2.63 -11.26 -9.36
N ARG A 89 -1.99 -10.20 -9.86
CA ARG A 89 -1.83 -8.95 -9.12
C ARG A 89 -3.20 -8.34 -8.86
N LYS A 90 -3.46 -7.90 -7.62
CA LYS A 90 -4.68 -7.19 -7.28
C LYS A 90 -4.71 -5.86 -8.04
N GLN A 91 -5.83 -5.62 -8.70
CA GLN A 91 -6.04 -4.39 -9.46
C GLN A 91 -6.58 -3.30 -8.55
N ALA A 92 -6.27 -2.06 -8.89
CA ALA A 92 -6.86 -0.91 -8.25
C ALA A 92 -8.38 -0.91 -8.37
N ARG A 93 -9.07 -0.36 -7.37
CA ARG A 93 -10.53 -0.23 -7.31
C ARG A 93 -10.94 1.18 -6.91
N LYS A 94 -12.12 1.60 -7.35
CA LYS A 94 -12.71 2.87 -6.96
C LYS A 94 -13.48 2.73 -5.67
N THR A 95 -13.41 3.75 -4.81
CA THR A 95 -14.30 3.86 -3.65
C THR A 95 -15.72 4.12 -4.11
N ARG A 96 -16.68 3.37 -3.56
CA ARG A 96 -18.11 3.63 -3.68
C ARG A 96 -18.72 3.76 -2.30
N GLY A 97 -19.72 4.63 -2.19
CA GLY A 97 -20.40 4.82 -0.93
C GLY A 97 -21.61 5.73 -1.06
N CYS A 98 -22.22 6.05 0.06
CA CYS A 98 -23.40 6.90 0.14
C CYS A 98 -23.05 8.26 0.75
N VAL A 99 -23.42 9.33 0.06
CA VAL A 99 -23.34 10.70 0.56
C VAL A 99 -24.75 11.19 0.86
N THR A 100 -24.97 11.67 2.07
CA THR A 100 -26.27 12.18 2.51
C THR A 100 -26.39 13.66 2.14
N VAL A 101 -27.43 13.99 1.40
CA VAL A 101 -27.82 15.37 1.09
C VAL A 101 -29.03 15.70 1.96
N SER A 102 -28.90 16.69 2.85
CA SER A 102 -29.91 17.09 3.81
C SER A 102 -30.26 18.57 3.70
N ARG A 103 -31.43 18.96 4.27
CA ARG A 103 -31.85 20.35 4.36
C ARG A 103 -32.61 20.61 5.66
N THR A 104 -32.55 21.83 6.12
CA THR A 104 -33.15 22.24 7.40
C THR A 104 -34.63 22.58 7.28
N GLY A 105 -35.24 22.67 6.10
CA GLY A 105 -36.64 23.04 5.90
C GLY A 105 -37.42 22.05 5.05
N THR A 106 -38.68 21.81 5.39
CA THR A 106 -39.54 20.88 4.64
C THR A 106 -40.34 21.53 3.53
N ASP A 107 -40.42 22.88 3.49
CA ASP A 107 -41.22 23.63 2.50
C ASP A 107 -40.52 23.91 1.18
N ALA A 108 -39.20 23.57 1.08
CA ALA A 108 -38.44 23.78 -0.12
C ALA A 108 -38.88 22.84 -1.26
N GLU A 109 -38.70 23.30 -2.50
CA GLU A 109 -38.96 22.54 -3.71
C GLU A 109 -38.08 21.26 -3.77
N ALA A 110 -38.50 20.29 -4.61
CA ALA A 110 -37.73 19.07 -4.80
C ALA A 110 -36.35 19.38 -5.46
N VAL A 111 -35.30 18.80 -4.92
CA VAL A 111 -33.93 18.94 -5.45
C VAL A 111 -33.59 17.70 -6.26
N LYS A 112 -33.33 17.88 -7.55
CA LYS A 112 -32.89 16.78 -8.43
C LYS A 112 -31.37 16.74 -8.48
N ILE A 113 -30.79 15.58 -8.15
CA ILE A 113 -29.38 15.27 -8.27
C ILE A 113 -29.25 14.31 -9.44
N ALA A 114 -28.73 14.79 -10.54
CA ALA A 114 -28.59 13.98 -11.75
C ALA A 114 -27.40 13.01 -11.62
N LYS A 115 -27.49 11.89 -12.30
CA LYS A 115 -26.34 11.00 -12.53
C LYS A 115 -25.14 11.77 -13.07
N GLY A 116 -23.97 11.53 -12.52
CA GLY A 116 -22.74 12.24 -12.86
C GLY A 116 -22.58 13.58 -12.14
N HIS A 117 -23.48 13.93 -11.21
CA HIS A 117 -23.30 15.10 -10.34
C HIS A 117 -22.04 14.93 -9.50
N ILE A 118 -21.26 16.01 -9.33
CA ILE A 118 -19.93 15.96 -8.72
C ILE A 118 -19.99 16.46 -7.28
N PHE A 119 -19.71 15.56 -6.34
CA PHE A 119 -19.42 15.87 -4.95
C PHE A 119 -17.93 16.03 -4.75
N LYS A 120 -17.52 16.89 -3.82
CA LYS A 120 -16.13 17.21 -3.54
C LYS A 120 -15.81 17.08 -2.08
N SER A 121 -14.60 16.58 -1.81
CA SER A 121 -14.08 16.59 -0.44
C SER A 121 -13.66 18.01 -0.01
N ILE A 122 -13.39 18.18 1.27
CA ILE A 122 -12.54 19.27 1.73
C ILE A 122 -11.14 19.11 1.11
N LYS A 123 -10.37 20.18 1.10
CA LYS A 123 -8.99 20.14 0.60
C LYS A 123 -8.13 19.28 1.52
N ASP A 124 -7.35 18.41 0.92
CA ASP A 124 -6.31 17.65 1.61
C ASP A 124 -5.10 18.54 1.97
N ILE A 125 -4.07 17.93 2.57
CA ILE A 125 -2.80 18.61 2.96
C ILE A 125 -2.11 19.26 1.74
N ASN A 126 -2.30 18.67 0.55
CA ASN A 126 -1.71 19.16 -0.70
C ASN A 126 -2.58 20.25 -1.38
N GLY A 127 -3.74 20.55 -0.80
CA GLY A 127 -4.70 21.52 -1.35
C GLY A 127 -5.57 20.92 -2.48
N GLU A 128 -5.53 19.60 -2.69
CA GLU A 128 -6.35 18.90 -3.67
C GLU A 128 -7.75 18.61 -3.11
N GLU A 129 -8.76 18.69 -3.97
CA GLU A 129 -10.13 18.27 -3.67
C GLU A 129 -10.42 16.98 -4.42
N LEU A 130 -10.80 15.94 -3.69
CA LEU A 130 -11.19 14.67 -4.30
C LEU A 130 -12.63 14.76 -4.80
N ARG A 131 -12.92 14.13 -5.95
CA ARG A 131 -14.21 14.19 -6.61
C ARG A 131 -14.88 12.83 -6.62
N PHE A 132 -16.20 12.87 -6.41
CA PHE A 132 -17.07 11.71 -6.42
C PHE A 132 -18.25 11.99 -7.34
N PHE A 133 -18.65 11.03 -8.15
CA PHE A 133 -19.72 11.16 -9.11
C PHE A 133 -20.95 10.39 -8.65
N ALA A 134 -22.13 11.02 -8.69
CA ALA A 134 -23.39 10.31 -8.47
C ALA A 134 -23.58 9.22 -9.53
N LEU A 135 -23.89 8.00 -9.12
CA LEU A 135 -24.07 6.85 -10.01
C LEU A 135 -25.45 6.80 -10.65
N GLU A 136 -26.43 7.41 -10.01
CA GLU A 136 -27.84 7.38 -10.45
C GLU A 136 -28.54 8.74 -10.23
N ASP A 137 -29.69 8.91 -10.90
CA ASP A 137 -30.55 10.07 -10.66
C ASP A 137 -31.25 9.91 -9.31
N THR A 138 -31.07 10.87 -8.41
CA THR A 138 -31.67 10.88 -7.08
C THR A 138 -32.46 12.17 -6.88
N VAL A 139 -33.58 12.11 -6.19
CA VAL A 139 -34.42 13.28 -5.94
C VAL A 139 -34.73 13.42 -4.44
N LEU A 140 -34.29 14.52 -3.84
CA LEU A 140 -34.73 14.92 -2.52
C LEU A 140 -36.16 15.50 -2.64
N GLN A 141 -37.13 14.69 -2.31
CA GLN A 141 -38.56 15.02 -2.47
C GLN A 141 -38.98 16.21 -1.58
N LYS A 142 -40.00 16.94 -2.02
CA LYS A 142 -40.64 17.95 -1.15
C LYS A 142 -41.16 17.30 0.13
N GLY A 143 -40.81 17.85 1.27
CA GLY A 143 -41.14 17.28 2.58
C GLY A 143 -40.15 16.31 3.18
N ALA A 144 -39.21 15.79 2.40
CA ALA A 144 -38.12 14.97 2.91
C ALA A 144 -36.98 15.84 3.48
N GLN A 145 -36.39 15.42 4.59
CA GLN A 145 -35.29 16.14 5.23
C GLN A 145 -33.92 15.73 4.66
N SER A 146 -33.76 14.50 4.20
CA SER A 146 -32.53 13.98 3.64
C SER A 146 -32.75 12.92 2.56
N VAL A 147 -31.74 12.69 1.75
CA VAL A 147 -31.67 11.59 0.79
C VAL A 147 -30.23 11.12 0.67
N ASP A 148 -30.04 9.83 0.58
CA ASP A 148 -28.73 9.22 0.33
C ASP A 148 -28.51 9.09 -1.17
N VAL A 149 -27.32 9.51 -1.60
CA VAL A 149 -26.88 9.49 -3.00
C VAL A 149 -25.72 8.54 -3.14
N LEU A 150 -25.87 7.51 -3.96
CA LEU A 150 -24.79 6.59 -4.26
C LEU A 150 -23.74 7.27 -5.15
N VAL A 151 -22.49 7.27 -4.68
CA VAL A 151 -21.38 7.95 -5.35
C VAL A 151 -20.21 6.99 -5.60
N GLU A 152 -19.43 7.31 -6.65
CA GLU A 152 -18.18 6.60 -6.99
C GLU A 152 -17.05 7.62 -7.14
N ALA A 153 -15.87 7.26 -6.70
CA ALA A 153 -14.66 8.06 -6.84
C ALA A 153 -14.31 8.34 -8.32
N GLU A 154 -13.70 9.48 -8.60
CA GLU A 154 -13.24 9.87 -9.95
C GLU A 154 -12.22 8.87 -10.50
N THR A 155 -11.22 8.51 -9.69
CA THR A 155 -10.19 7.55 -10.05
C THR A 155 -10.11 6.44 -9.00
N GLU A 156 -9.41 5.39 -9.33
CA GLU A 156 -9.06 4.31 -8.43
C GLU A 156 -8.06 4.79 -7.38
N GLY A 157 -8.03 4.09 -6.26
CA GLY A 157 -7.03 4.32 -5.22
C GLY A 157 -7.62 4.49 -3.83
N SER A 158 -6.84 4.08 -2.85
CA SER A 158 -7.19 4.12 -1.43
C SER A 158 -7.33 5.54 -0.88
N ARG A 159 -6.76 6.55 -1.54
CA ARG A 159 -6.87 7.96 -1.13
C ARG A 159 -8.32 8.49 -1.10
N TYR A 160 -9.24 7.80 -1.80
CA TYR A 160 -10.65 8.13 -1.82
C TYR A 160 -11.43 7.52 -0.64
N ASN A 161 -10.82 6.70 0.18
CA ASN A 161 -11.41 6.16 1.40
C ASN A 161 -11.38 7.23 2.51
N LEU A 162 -12.21 8.25 2.35
CA LEU A 162 -12.24 9.39 3.25
C LEU A 162 -12.97 9.05 4.56
N PRO A 163 -12.49 9.60 5.69
CA PRO A 163 -13.24 9.59 6.95
C PRO A 163 -14.62 10.27 6.79
N GLU A 164 -15.44 10.16 7.81
CA GLU A 164 -16.71 10.87 7.89
C GLU A 164 -16.53 12.41 7.80
N ALA A 165 -17.60 13.09 7.39
CA ALA A 165 -17.69 14.54 7.28
C ALA A 165 -16.63 15.21 6.39
N GLN A 166 -16.01 14.47 5.46
CA GLN A 166 -15.00 15.00 4.54
C GLN A 166 -15.57 15.40 3.17
N ILE A 167 -16.72 14.83 2.76
CA ILE A 167 -17.39 15.19 1.51
C ILE A 167 -18.51 16.19 1.85
N THR A 168 -18.22 17.48 1.65
CA THR A 168 -19.10 18.56 2.14
C THR A 168 -19.50 19.56 1.05
N ARG A 169 -19.05 19.37 -0.18
CA ARG A 169 -19.24 20.34 -1.27
C ARG A 169 -19.71 19.67 -2.55
N THR A 170 -20.30 20.48 -3.43
CA THR A 170 -20.57 20.10 -4.82
C THR A 170 -19.88 21.04 -5.80
N LEU A 171 -19.69 20.56 -7.02
CA LEU A 171 -19.20 21.44 -8.11
C LEU A 171 -20.31 22.37 -8.60
N THR A 172 -21.52 21.85 -8.72
CA THR A 172 -22.70 22.60 -9.20
C THR A 172 -23.64 22.84 -8.02
N TYR A 173 -24.10 24.06 -7.85
CA TYR A 173 -25.00 24.44 -6.77
C TYR A 173 -26.32 23.66 -6.81
N LEU A 174 -26.68 23.03 -5.70
CA LEU A 174 -27.92 22.24 -5.53
C LEU A 174 -29.01 22.96 -4.74
N GLY A 175 -28.82 24.22 -4.39
CA GLY A 175 -29.69 24.95 -3.46
C GLY A 175 -29.12 24.98 -2.04
N GLU A 176 -29.97 25.35 -1.07
CA GLU A 176 -29.60 25.37 0.35
C GLU A 176 -29.69 23.94 0.94
N VAL A 177 -28.70 23.14 0.67
CA VAL A 177 -28.56 21.77 1.18
C VAL A 177 -27.20 21.61 1.87
N GLU A 178 -27.20 20.80 2.90
CA GLU A 178 -25.99 20.33 3.56
C GLU A 178 -25.62 18.95 3.01
N ILE A 179 -24.34 18.73 2.82
CA ILE A 179 -23.80 17.51 2.26
C ILE A 179 -22.81 16.94 3.25
N THR A 180 -22.96 15.66 3.56
CA THR A 180 -22.03 14.97 4.42
C THR A 180 -21.94 13.49 4.06
N ASN A 181 -20.77 12.89 4.26
CA ASN A 181 -20.63 11.46 4.31
C ASN A 181 -20.63 11.06 5.79
N GLY A 182 -21.57 10.23 6.18
CA GLY A 182 -21.73 9.76 7.57
C GLY A 182 -20.74 8.66 7.93
N GLU A 183 -20.82 8.19 9.16
CA GLU A 183 -20.10 7.01 9.62
C GLU A 183 -20.48 5.78 8.75
N GLY A 184 -19.49 4.98 8.36
CA GLY A 184 -19.75 3.80 7.53
C GLY A 184 -20.26 4.09 6.11
N TRP A 185 -20.04 5.29 5.58
CA TRP A 185 -20.51 5.69 4.26
C TRP A 185 -19.94 4.87 3.10
N ILE A 186 -18.77 4.24 3.31
CA ILE A 186 -18.08 3.42 2.31
C ILE A 186 -18.79 2.07 2.20
N MET A 187 -19.32 1.78 1.03
CA MET A 187 -19.88 0.49 0.68
C MET A 187 -18.85 -0.44 0.03
N GLN A 188 -17.95 0.15 -0.74
CA GLN A 188 -16.83 -0.53 -1.38
C GLN A 188 -15.57 0.32 -1.22
N GLU A 189 -14.54 -0.25 -0.61
CA GLU A 189 -13.26 0.41 -0.45
C GLU A 189 -12.54 0.56 -1.80
N GLY A 190 -11.97 1.73 -1.99
CA GLY A 190 -10.99 1.95 -3.04
C GLY A 190 -9.64 1.34 -2.65
N SER A 191 -8.97 0.79 -3.61
CA SER A 191 -7.63 0.23 -3.42
C SER A 191 -6.70 0.65 -4.54
N ASP A 192 -5.41 0.68 -4.24
CA ASP A 192 -4.39 0.85 -5.27
C ASP A 192 -4.00 -0.51 -5.86
N THR A 193 -3.32 -0.47 -6.99
CA THR A 193 -2.69 -1.67 -7.54
C THR A 193 -1.68 -2.23 -6.53
N GLU A 194 -1.71 -3.53 -6.33
CA GLU A 194 -0.81 -4.24 -5.42
C GLU A 194 0.65 -3.97 -5.77
N ASP A 195 1.44 -3.61 -4.78
CA ASP A 195 2.88 -3.40 -4.94
C ASP A 195 3.65 -4.73 -5.07
N ASP A 196 4.89 -4.65 -5.58
CA ASP A 196 5.71 -5.84 -5.84
C ASP A 196 6.03 -6.64 -4.58
N GLU A 197 6.20 -5.99 -3.43
CA GLU A 197 6.56 -6.70 -2.19
C GLU A 197 5.38 -7.49 -1.63
N SER A 198 4.19 -6.90 -1.64
CA SER A 198 2.95 -7.57 -1.24
C SER A 198 2.63 -8.74 -2.17
N ALA A 199 2.74 -8.51 -3.50
CA ALA A 199 2.53 -9.54 -4.52
C ALA A 199 3.52 -10.71 -4.36
N ARG A 200 4.80 -10.41 -4.11
CA ARG A 200 5.86 -11.40 -3.88
C ARG A 200 5.59 -12.23 -2.63
N THR A 201 5.28 -11.58 -1.53
CA THR A 201 4.99 -12.24 -0.26
C THR A 201 3.81 -13.20 -0.40
N ARG A 202 2.72 -12.76 -1.04
CA ARG A 202 1.54 -13.56 -1.32
C ARG A 202 1.84 -14.76 -2.24
N THR A 203 2.70 -14.56 -3.23
CA THR A 203 3.12 -15.64 -4.13
C THR A 203 3.96 -16.70 -3.42
N LEU A 204 4.89 -16.27 -2.56
CA LEU A 204 5.72 -17.21 -1.78
C LEU A 204 4.90 -18.03 -0.77
N ARG A 205 3.80 -17.47 -0.26
CA ARG A 205 2.87 -18.19 0.62
C ARG A 205 1.98 -19.21 -0.10
N ALA A 206 1.96 -19.22 -1.44
CA ALA A 206 1.09 -20.13 -2.22
C ALA A 206 1.30 -21.61 -1.89
N TRP A 207 2.47 -22.00 -1.39
CA TRP A 207 2.76 -23.37 -0.95
C TRP A 207 1.90 -23.82 0.24
N SER A 208 1.50 -22.91 1.12
CA SER A 208 0.61 -23.24 2.25
C SER A 208 -0.81 -23.60 1.79
N GLU A 209 -1.21 -23.19 0.59
CA GLU A 209 -2.52 -23.53 0.01
C GLU A 209 -2.62 -24.99 -0.46
N LEU A 210 -1.50 -25.70 -0.54
CA LEU A 210 -1.47 -27.14 -0.86
C LEU A 210 -1.77 -28.02 0.37
N ALA A 211 -1.96 -27.43 1.54
CA ALA A 211 -2.32 -28.17 2.74
C ALA A 211 -3.71 -28.80 2.59
N LEU A 212 -3.85 -30.06 2.98
CA LEU A 212 -5.13 -30.78 2.94
C LEU A 212 -6.14 -30.27 3.97
N VAL A 213 -5.66 -29.56 5.00
CA VAL A 213 -6.43 -28.97 6.10
C VAL A 213 -6.17 -27.47 6.07
N PRO A 214 -7.18 -26.61 6.23
CA PRO A 214 -6.97 -25.18 6.26
C PRO A 214 -6.15 -24.79 7.48
N LEU A 215 -4.91 -24.40 7.24
CA LEU A 215 -4.01 -23.84 8.24
C LEU A 215 -4.30 -22.34 8.40
N ARG A 216 -3.73 -21.73 9.45
CA ARG A 216 -3.76 -20.27 9.66
C ARG A 216 -3.46 -19.50 8.36
N ASP A 217 -2.36 -19.86 7.70
CA ASP A 217 -1.92 -19.21 6.46
C ASP A 217 -2.88 -19.40 5.28
N THR A 218 -3.68 -20.47 5.27
CA THR A 218 -4.69 -20.68 4.24
C THR A 218 -5.80 -19.63 4.33
N TYR A 219 -6.31 -19.36 5.55
CA TYR A 219 -7.29 -18.30 5.77
C TYR A 219 -6.72 -16.91 5.44
N VAL A 220 -5.47 -16.64 5.84
CA VAL A 220 -4.77 -15.40 5.50
C VAL A 220 -4.72 -15.23 3.98
N ASN A 221 -4.24 -16.24 3.25
CA ASN A 221 -4.03 -16.17 1.81
C ASN A 221 -5.33 -15.95 1.02
N VAL A 222 -6.42 -16.63 1.37
CA VAL A 222 -7.69 -16.48 0.65
C VAL A 222 -8.33 -15.12 0.90
N CYS A 223 -8.22 -14.58 2.11
CA CYS A 223 -8.73 -13.25 2.43
C CYS A 223 -7.84 -12.15 1.83
N GLU A 224 -6.52 -12.26 1.96
CA GLU A 224 -5.57 -11.30 1.36
C GLU A 224 -5.59 -11.30 -0.18
N ALA A 225 -6.17 -12.31 -0.83
CA ALA A 225 -6.39 -12.30 -2.26
C ALA A 225 -7.50 -11.31 -2.70
N ILE A 226 -8.35 -10.89 -1.79
CA ILE A 226 -9.46 -9.96 -2.08
C ILE A 226 -8.93 -8.54 -2.14
N SER A 227 -9.28 -7.80 -3.21
CA SER A 227 -8.92 -6.39 -3.34
C SER A 227 -9.62 -5.55 -2.28
N GLY A 228 -8.87 -4.67 -1.59
CA GLY A 228 -9.36 -3.89 -0.44
C GLY A 228 -8.91 -4.46 0.91
N VAL A 229 -8.54 -5.74 0.98
CA VAL A 229 -7.90 -6.32 2.15
C VAL A 229 -6.42 -5.95 2.15
N LEU A 230 -6.00 -5.28 3.21
CA LEU A 230 -4.60 -4.89 3.42
C LEU A 230 -3.84 -5.96 4.20
N TYR A 231 -4.43 -6.42 5.30
CA TYR A 231 -3.80 -7.38 6.21
C TYR A 231 -4.86 -8.24 6.90
N VAL A 232 -4.49 -9.48 7.18
CA VAL A 232 -5.36 -10.44 7.87
C VAL A 232 -4.62 -11.10 9.03
N THR A 233 -5.21 -11.00 10.22
CA THR A 233 -4.77 -11.77 11.40
C THR A 233 -5.73 -12.92 11.64
N VAL A 234 -5.22 -14.10 11.91
CA VAL A 234 -6.04 -15.27 12.23
C VAL A 234 -5.68 -15.78 13.63
N ASN A 235 -6.67 -15.82 14.48
CA ASN A 235 -6.56 -16.46 15.79
C ASN A 235 -7.20 -17.86 15.74
N ASP A 236 -6.35 -18.86 15.69
CA ASP A 236 -6.71 -20.29 15.63
C ASP A 236 -6.62 -20.99 17.00
N GLN A 237 -6.35 -20.23 18.06
CA GLN A 237 -6.22 -20.74 19.44
C GLN A 237 -7.57 -20.87 20.15
N HIS A 238 -8.61 -21.21 19.41
CA HIS A 238 -9.97 -21.41 19.93
C HIS A 238 -10.54 -20.21 20.72
N PRO A 239 -10.54 -19.00 20.15
CA PRO A 239 -10.85 -17.75 20.88
C PRO A 239 -12.25 -17.72 21.50
N ARG A 240 -13.20 -18.47 20.97
CA ARG A 240 -14.60 -18.56 21.45
C ARG A 240 -14.95 -19.95 21.98
N GLY A 241 -13.97 -20.86 22.11
CA GLY A 241 -14.14 -22.24 22.52
C GLY A 241 -13.63 -23.24 21.47
N GLN A 242 -13.60 -24.53 21.81
CA GLN A 242 -13.05 -25.56 20.93
C GLN A 242 -13.73 -25.57 19.55
N GLY A 243 -12.94 -25.65 18.48
CA GLY A 243 -13.40 -25.65 17.09
C GLY A 243 -13.71 -24.27 16.55
N THR A 244 -13.23 -23.18 17.18
CA THR A 244 -13.46 -21.82 16.70
C THR A 244 -12.18 -21.17 16.19
N VAL A 245 -12.33 -20.37 15.12
CA VAL A 245 -11.26 -19.56 14.50
C VAL A 245 -11.80 -18.17 14.25
N ASP A 246 -11.05 -17.15 14.65
CA ASP A 246 -11.37 -15.74 14.34
C ASP A 246 -10.43 -15.23 13.26
N VAL A 247 -11.00 -14.69 12.19
CA VAL A 247 -10.30 -14.04 11.08
C VAL A 247 -10.56 -12.54 11.18
N ILE A 248 -9.52 -11.78 11.45
CA ILE A 248 -9.57 -10.33 11.66
C ILE A 248 -9.05 -9.66 10.40
N VAL A 249 -9.90 -8.87 9.75
CA VAL A 249 -9.60 -8.20 8.47
C VAL A 249 -9.34 -6.73 8.70
N THR A 250 -8.18 -6.26 8.22
CA THR A 250 -7.83 -4.83 8.15
C THR A 250 -7.89 -4.40 6.69
N SER A 251 -8.70 -3.40 6.39
CA SER A 251 -8.82 -2.84 5.04
C SER A 251 -7.82 -1.71 4.80
N GLU A 252 -7.71 -1.25 3.57
CA GLU A 252 -6.93 -0.05 3.23
C GLU A 252 -7.52 1.24 3.83
N ALA A 253 -8.76 1.21 4.27
CA ALA A 253 -9.41 2.31 5.02
C ALA A 253 -9.21 2.17 6.55
N GLY A 254 -8.59 1.09 7.01
CA GLY A 254 -8.45 0.70 8.41
C GLY A 254 -9.50 -0.34 8.79
N ALA A 255 -10.68 0.07 9.24
CA ALA A 255 -11.80 -0.85 9.47
C ALA A 255 -12.37 -1.36 8.15
N ALA A 256 -12.66 -2.66 8.08
CA ALA A 256 -13.25 -3.27 6.90
C ALA A 256 -14.75 -3.00 6.82
N SER A 257 -15.24 -2.67 5.62
CA SER A 257 -16.68 -2.52 5.36
C SER A 257 -17.41 -3.86 5.43
N GLU A 258 -18.73 -3.82 5.59
CA GLU A 258 -19.54 -5.05 5.62
C GLU A 258 -19.50 -5.81 4.29
N ASP A 259 -19.39 -5.11 3.15
CA ASP A 259 -19.24 -5.75 1.85
C ASP A 259 -17.92 -6.55 1.75
N LEU A 260 -16.80 -5.96 2.22
CA LEU A 260 -15.52 -6.63 2.26
C LEU A 260 -15.52 -7.82 3.21
N LEU A 261 -16.13 -7.67 4.39
CA LEU A 261 -16.29 -8.77 5.35
C LEU A 261 -17.16 -9.89 4.78
N ALA A 262 -18.21 -9.57 4.02
CA ALA A 262 -19.04 -10.58 3.36
C ALA A 262 -18.26 -11.37 2.31
N GLN A 263 -17.41 -10.71 1.53
CA GLN A 263 -16.51 -11.38 0.58
C GLN A 263 -15.52 -12.30 1.30
N CYS A 264 -14.90 -11.84 2.40
CA CYS A 264 -14.00 -12.64 3.21
C CYS A 264 -14.73 -13.83 3.84
N ARG A 265 -15.95 -13.65 4.37
CA ARG A 265 -16.77 -14.75 4.91
C ARG A 265 -17.03 -15.82 3.86
N ALA A 266 -17.39 -15.42 2.65
CA ALA A 266 -17.69 -16.35 1.56
C ALA A 266 -16.49 -17.25 1.21
N VAL A 267 -15.28 -16.68 1.14
CA VAL A 267 -14.07 -17.46 0.85
C VAL A 267 -13.63 -18.32 2.03
N CYS A 268 -13.75 -17.83 3.26
CA CYS A 268 -13.46 -18.60 4.47
C CYS A 268 -14.43 -19.79 4.62
N GLU A 269 -15.72 -19.58 4.37
CA GLU A 269 -16.76 -20.63 4.42
C GLU A 269 -16.52 -21.73 3.38
N ALA A 270 -15.98 -21.36 2.20
CA ALA A 270 -15.68 -22.34 1.15
C ALA A 270 -14.53 -23.30 1.50
N ILE A 271 -13.63 -22.89 2.40
CA ILE A 271 -12.42 -23.68 2.77
C ILE A 271 -12.48 -24.25 4.16
N ARG A 272 -13.38 -23.79 5.05
CA ARG A 272 -13.43 -24.26 6.45
C ARG A 272 -13.70 -25.75 6.56
N GLU A 273 -13.21 -26.36 7.61
CA GLU A 273 -13.61 -27.70 7.98
C GLU A 273 -15.07 -27.74 8.50
N PRO A 274 -15.80 -28.85 8.32
CA PRO A 274 -17.19 -28.95 8.75
C PRO A 274 -17.41 -28.68 10.24
N ASP A 275 -16.44 -29.00 11.07
CA ASP A 275 -16.51 -28.86 12.53
C ASP A 275 -15.88 -27.57 13.06
N THR A 276 -15.44 -26.68 12.16
CA THR A 276 -14.83 -25.40 12.53
C THR A 276 -15.82 -24.25 12.35
N ASP A 277 -16.04 -23.48 13.42
CA ASP A 277 -16.79 -22.23 13.40
C ASP A 277 -15.84 -21.05 13.14
N VAL A 278 -15.94 -20.44 11.95
CA VAL A 278 -15.09 -19.33 11.52
C VAL A 278 -15.85 -18.01 11.63
N LEU A 279 -15.34 -17.12 12.48
CA LEU A 279 -15.88 -15.75 12.60
C LEU A 279 -14.95 -14.78 11.86
N VAL A 280 -15.48 -14.10 10.85
CA VAL A 280 -14.78 -13.02 10.15
C VAL A 280 -15.26 -11.68 10.69
N LYS A 281 -14.34 -10.89 11.24
CA LYS A 281 -14.61 -9.57 11.84
C LYS A 281 -13.62 -8.52 11.33
N SER A 282 -14.02 -7.24 11.42
CA SER A 282 -13.12 -6.13 11.18
C SER A 282 -12.13 -5.97 12.32
N ALA A 283 -10.93 -5.50 12.03
CA ALA A 283 -10.03 -4.99 13.05
C ALA A 283 -10.67 -3.79 13.79
N GLU A 284 -10.43 -3.69 15.10
CA GLU A 284 -10.81 -2.55 15.92
C GLU A 284 -9.74 -1.45 15.79
N ILE A 285 -10.17 -0.25 15.41
CA ILE A 285 -9.27 0.89 15.25
C ILE A 285 -9.12 1.62 16.58
N VAL A 286 -7.89 1.74 17.04
CA VAL A 286 -7.53 2.49 18.26
C VAL A 286 -6.74 3.73 17.87
N TYR A 287 -7.35 4.90 18.00
CA TYR A 287 -6.69 6.17 17.79
C TYR A 287 -5.84 6.53 19.01
N THR A 288 -4.54 6.72 18.80
CA THR A 288 -3.60 7.04 19.87
C THR A 288 -3.06 8.46 19.69
N ASP A 289 -3.25 9.30 20.72
CA ASP A 289 -2.69 10.65 20.73
C ASP A 289 -1.18 10.60 20.95
N ILE A 290 -0.45 11.38 20.16
CA ILE A 290 1.02 11.39 20.16
C ILE A 290 1.52 12.78 20.44
N ASN A 291 2.26 12.93 21.57
CA ASN A 291 2.88 14.19 21.95
C ASN A 291 4.40 14.06 21.83
N VAL A 292 4.99 14.85 20.97
CA VAL A 292 6.43 14.85 20.68
C VAL A 292 7.03 16.21 20.98
N THR A 293 8.13 16.23 21.71
CA THR A 293 8.98 17.41 21.91
C THR A 293 10.27 17.24 21.12
N VAL A 294 10.54 18.17 20.21
CA VAL A 294 11.74 18.18 19.36
C VAL A 294 12.64 19.32 19.79
N THR A 295 13.88 19.00 20.15
CA THR A 295 14.90 19.98 20.50
C THR A 295 15.78 20.31 19.31
N ILE A 296 15.89 21.57 18.95
CA ILE A 296 16.73 22.06 17.84
C ILE A 296 17.76 23.09 18.37
N SER A 297 18.78 23.40 17.55
CA SER A 297 19.72 24.47 17.85
C SER A 297 19.11 25.84 17.54
N ASN A 298 19.35 26.84 18.38
CA ASN A 298 18.85 28.21 18.24
C ASN A 298 19.19 28.90 16.89
N SER A 299 20.13 28.35 16.14
CA SER A 299 20.53 28.87 14.81
C SER A 299 19.70 28.38 13.64
N LEU A 300 18.74 27.49 13.88
CA LEU A 300 17.97 26.81 12.82
C LEU A 300 16.53 27.36 12.70
N SER A 301 16.00 27.38 11.50
CA SER A 301 14.62 27.82 11.24
C SER A 301 13.61 26.80 11.76
N ARG A 302 12.55 27.29 12.41
CA ARG A 302 11.40 26.50 12.87
C ARG A 302 10.34 26.29 11.79
N GLU A 303 10.45 26.98 10.66
CA GLU A 303 9.43 27.01 9.65
C GLU A 303 9.18 25.61 9.06
N GLY A 304 7.95 25.14 9.09
CA GLY A 304 7.54 23.82 8.59
C GLY A 304 8.04 22.62 9.41
N LEU A 305 8.75 22.82 10.52
CA LEU A 305 9.28 21.71 11.32
C LEU A 305 8.17 20.87 11.95
N SER A 306 7.16 21.51 12.52
CA SER A 306 6.01 20.83 13.11
C SER A 306 5.29 19.93 12.09
N GLU A 307 5.10 20.43 10.87
CA GLU A 307 4.44 19.67 9.81
C GLU A 307 5.28 18.48 9.34
N ARG A 308 6.61 18.65 9.27
CA ARG A 308 7.52 17.54 8.93
C ARG A 308 7.51 16.45 10.00
N VAL A 309 7.48 16.82 11.28
CA VAL A 309 7.37 15.86 12.38
C VAL A 309 6.03 15.13 12.34
N LYS A 310 4.92 15.86 12.13
CA LYS A 310 3.61 15.24 11.98
C LYS A 310 3.57 14.29 10.79
N ALA A 311 4.14 14.69 9.67
CA ALA A 311 4.22 13.83 8.48
C ALA A 311 5.02 12.55 8.75
N ALA A 312 6.18 12.64 9.44
CA ALA A 312 7.00 11.49 9.82
C ALA A 312 6.25 10.51 10.74
N VAL A 313 5.50 11.03 11.72
CA VAL A 313 4.68 10.22 12.63
C VAL A 313 3.51 9.56 11.87
N THR A 314 2.83 10.32 11.00
CA THR A 314 1.73 9.80 10.18
C THR A 314 2.21 8.72 9.22
N ASP A 315 3.37 8.90 8.62
CA ASP A 315 3.97 7.90 7.73
C ASP A 315 4.34 6.61 8.47
N LEU A 316 4.94 6.70 9.67
CA LEU A 316 5.24 5.53 10.50
C LEU A 316 3.99 4.73 10.87
N LEU A 317 2.89 5.43 11.18
CA LEU A 317 1.63 4.81 11.59
C LEU A 317 0.67 4.59 10.42
N SER A 318 1.12 4.87 9.20
CA SER A 318 0.33 4.55 8.01
C SER A 318 0.10 3.05 7.90
N LEU A 319 -1.04 2.67 7.37
CA LEU A 319 -1.37 1.26 7.14
C LEU A 319 -0.47 0.62 6.07
N ARG A 320 0.08 1.42 5.15
CA ARG A 320 0.97 0.95 4.10
C ARG A 320 2.41 0.82 4.58
N GLY A 321 3.03 -0.31 4.24
CA GLY A 321 4.43 -0.58 4.58
C GLY A 321 4.67 -1.02 6.03
N ARG A 322 3.65 -1.02 6.87
CA ARG A 322 3.71 -1.50 8.24
C ARG A 322 3.38 -2.99 8.28
N ARG A 323 4.10 -3.77 9.09
CA ARG A 323 3.90 -5.22 9.22
C ARG A 323 3.18 -5.61 10.51
N VAL A 324 3.27 -4.79 11.53
CA VAL A 324 2.65 -5.00 12.83
C VAL A 324 1.83 -3.77 13.17
N PHE A 325 0.54 -3.95 13.41
CA PHE A 325 -0.42 -2.85 13.56
C PHE A 325 -0.86 -2.61 14.98
N ASN A 326 -0.64 -3.58 15.89
CA ASN A 326 -1.10 -3.58 17.26
C ASN A 326 -0.03 -3.11 18.27
N GLU A 327 1.14 -2.71 17.81
CA GLU A 327 2.21 -2.20 18.69
C GLU A 327 2.74 -0.85 18.23
N LEU A 328 3.14 -0.04 19.20
CA LEU A 328 3.76 1.25 19.01
C LEU A 328 4.93 1.40 19.98
N ILE A 329 6.14 1.36 19.44
CA ILE A 329 7.39 1.42 20.19
C ILE A 329 7.97 2.84 20.11
N HIS A 330 8.32 3.42 21.27
CA HIS A 330 8.90 4.76 21.35
C HIS A 330 10.21 4.90 20.57
N ALA A 331 11.05 3.87 20.60
CA ALA A 331 12.31 3.88 19.87
C ALA A 331 12.10 4.06 18.35
N ASP A 332 11.07 3.44 17.79
CA ASP A 332 10.75 3.53 16.37
C ASP A 332 10.24 4.92 15.99
N LEU A 333 9.40 5.53 16.85
CA LEU A 333 8.96 6.92 16.70
C LEU A 333 10.15 7.88 16.69
N ILE A 334 11.05 7.76 17.67
CA ILE A 334 12.24 8.60 17.80
C ILE A 334 13.16 8.40 16.59
N HIS A 335 13.38 7.15 16.18
CA HIS A 335 14.21 6.82 15.02
C HIS A 335 13.65 7.43 13.72
N LYS A 336 12.37 7.23 13.47
CA LYS A 336 11.70 7.76 12.27
C LYS A 336 11.76 9.29 12.21
N ILE A 337 11.42 9.96 13.32
CA ILE A 337 11.47 11.43 13.38
C ILE A 337 12.91 11.94 13.17
N LYS A 338 13.92 11.31 13.76
CA LYS A 338 15.33 11.73 13.57
C LYS A 338 15.83 11.45 12.14
N SER A 339 15.36 10.40 11.51
CA SER A 339 15.68 10.08 10.11
C SER A 339 15.12 11.12 9.15
N ASP A 340 13.85 11.47 9.31
CA ASP A 340 13.14 12.35 8.38
C ASP A 340 13.39 13.84 8.68
N VAL A 341 13.74 14.16 9.93
CA VAL A 341 14.03 15.51 10.42
C VAL A 341 15.47 15.59 10.92
N SER A 342 16.42 15.66 9.99
CA SER A 342 17.87 15.65 10.29
C SER A 342 18.36 16.80 11.18
N ILE A 343 17.59 17.89 11.31
CA ILE A 343 17.91 19.04 12.18
C ILE A 343 17.52 18.82 13.64
N ALA A 344 16.78 17.75 13.96
CA ALA A 344 16.38 17.41 15.32
C ALA A 344 17.59 16.91 16.12
N ARG A 345 18.03 17.69 17.12
CA ARG A 345 19.12 17.29 18.02
C ARG A 345 18.66 16.20 18.99
N ASN A 346 17.48 16.39 19.57
CA ASN A 346 16.84 15.40 20.42
C ASN A 346 15.34 15.33 20.15
N VAL A 347 14.77 14.16 20.42
CA VAL A 347 13.33 13.90 20.30
C VAL A 347 12.89 13.16 21.54
N THR A 348 11.86 13.67 22.20
CA THR A 348 11.24 13.06 23.38
C THR A 348 9.75 12.84 23.10
N VAL A 349 9.27 11.63 23.32
CA VAL A 349 7.86 11.26 23.22
C VAL A 349 7.28 11.27 24.63
N SER A 350 6.26 12.08 24.90
CA SER A 350 5.60 12.18 26.18
C SER A 350 4.24 11.48 26.23
N ALA A 351 3.63 11.26 25.09
CA ALA A 351 2.45 10.43 24.94
C ALA A 351 2.57 9.58 23.64
N PRO A 352 2.26 8.28 23.71
CA PRO A 352 1.99 7.51 24.92
C PRO A 352 3.20 7.51 25.88
N ALA A 353 2.98 7.28 27.19
CA ALA A 353 4.05 7.34 28.19
C ALA A 353 5.00 6.14 28.14
N GLU A 354 4.51 5.01 27.67
CA GLU A 354 5.22 3.73 27.54
C GLU A 354 4.94 3.13 26.17
N ASP A 355 5.72 2.12 25.79
CA ASP A 355 5.46 1.33 24.58
C ASP A 355 4.07 0.71 24.68
N LEU A 356 3.29 0.81 23.58
CA LEU A 356 1.92 0.36 23.55
C LEU A 356 1.84 -0.99 22.80
N PHE A 357 1.27 -1.98 23.48
CA PHE A 357 0.98 -3.31 22.94
C PHE A 357 -0.49 -3.61 23.13
N LEU A 358 -1.21 -3.80 22.05
CA LEU A 358 -2.63 -4.12 22.05
C LEU A 358 -2.86 -5.57 21.62
N ASP A 359 -4.09 -6.05 21.79
CA ASP A 359 -4.51 -7.36 21.29
C ASP A 359 -4.37 -7.44 19.77
N GLU A 360 -4.27 -8.66 19.24
CA GLU A 360 -4.05 -8.91 17.80
C GLU A 360 -5.20 -8.46 16.90
N ASP A 361 -6.38 -8.20 17.46
CA ASP A 361 -7.54 -7.70 16.73
C ASP A 361 -7.63 -6.16 16.66
N LYS A 362 -6.63 -5.47 17.22
CA LYS A 362 -6.58 -4.01 17.26
C LYS A 362 -5.52 -3.43 16.36
N VAL A 363 -5.83 -2.28 15.78
CA VAL A 363 -4.94 -1.51 14.90
C VAL A 363 -4.77 -0.12 15.46
N ILE A 364 -3.52 0.27 15.71
CA ILE A 364 -3.17 1.60 16.20
C ILE A 364 -3.05 2.56 15.02
N LEU A 365 -3.87 3.60 15.01
CA LEU A 365 -3.76 4.73 14.10
C LEU A 365 -3.44 6.02 14.87
N PRO A 366 -2.83 7.03 14.21
CA PRO A 366 -2.55 8.29 14.86
C PRO A 366 -3.85 9.04 15.16
N GLY A 367 -4.01 9.45 16.41
CA GLY A 367 -5.02 10.40 16.84
C GLY A 367 -4.52 11.83 16.68
N THR A 368 -4.62 12.64 17.73
CA THR A 368 -4.09 14.00 17.73
C THR A 368 -2.57 13.99 17.88
N ILE A 369 -1.85 14.57 16.90
CA ILE A 369 -0.38 14.71 16.97
C ILE A 369 -0.04 16.13 17.41
N THR A 370 0.49 16.24 18.63
CA THR A 370 0.96 17.52 19.21
C THR A 370 2.49 17.58 19.14
N VAL A 371 3.01 18.64 18.52
CA VAL A 371 4.46 18.83 18.39
C VAL A 371 4.87 20.10 19.14
N SER A 372 5.76 19.95 20.12
CA SER A 372 6.41 21.04 20.83
C SER A 372 7.84 21.19 20.37
N ILE A 373 8.29 22.42 20.15
CA ILE A 373 9.67 22.70 19.68
C ILE A 373 10.40 23.47 20.79
N GLU A 374 11.52 22.94 21.23
CA GLU A 374 12.41 23.54 22.20
C GLU A 374 13.74 23.92 21.55
N GLU A 375 14.33 25.03 22.00
CA GLU A 375 15.62 25.50 21.53
C GLU A 375 16.68 25.33 22.62
N VAL A 376 17.87 24.86 22.22
CA VAL A 376 19.04 24.67 23.08
C VAL A 376 20.31 25.13 22.38
#